data_2147198703d7dc7d3d1faac066395f5b
#
_entry.id   2147198703d7dc7d3d1faac066395f5b
#
_cell.length_a   1.000
_cell.length_b   1.000
_cell.length_c   1.000
_cell.angle_alpha   90.00
_cell.angle_beta   90.00
_cell.angle_gamma   90.00
#
_symmetry.space_group_name_H-M   'P 1'
#
loop_
_entity.id
_entity.type
_entity.pdbx_description
1 polymer ?
#
loop_
_entity_poly.entity_id
_entity_poly.type
_entity_poly.pdbx_seq_one_letter_code
_entity_poly.pdbx_strand_id
1 'polypeptide(L)'
;MKIVEVNTYTVRPRWGFVEIVTDEGFTGWGEPVLEGHCATVLACVQEMKPYLIGQDPMRIEDFSAVLYRAGFYRGGGVLMSAIAGIDQALWDIKGKFFNAPVYQLMGGACRDNMRVYSWIGGDRPSDVGAAALERKNAGFTAIKMNATEELQMIDTYDKVDAVLERVAAIRESCGKYFGIAIDFHGRVHKPMAKVLAKKLEEFDPMFIEEPVLCENMEVFKEIAAACNVPIATGERLFTKYDFKRLLQAGGVDIIQPDLSHAGGLTEVKKIASMAEAYDVALAPHCPLGPIALASCLNVDATCYNAVIQEQSIGIHYNVGKSVLDYVTNQEDFKFVDGRVQLPVRPGLGVEVNKELVLEEIKTPHQWKNPVWRHKDGSVAEW
;
A
#
# COMPACT_ATOMS: atom_id res chain seq x y z
N MET A 1 7.19 26.39 17.42
CA MET A 1 7.88 25.41 16.54
C MET A 1 7.64 25.79 15.09
N LYS A 2 8.69 25.78 14.28
CA LYS A 2 8.62 26.10 12.84
C LYS A 2 9.46 25.09 12.04
N ILE A 3 9.03 24.76 10.84
CA ILE A 3 9.79 23.93 9.91
C ILE A 3 10.98 24.76 9.41
N VAL A 4 12.20 24.21 9.51
CA VAL A 4 13.44 24.86 9.05
C VAL A 4 14.12 24.12 7.91
N GLU A 5 13.93 22.80 7.78
CA GLU A 5 14.48 22.01 6.70
C GLU A 5 13.48 21.00 6.16
N VAL A 6 13.55 20.73 4.86
CA VAL A 6 12.89 19.63 4.17
C VAL A 6 13.92 18.98 3.27
N ASN A 7 14.29 17.75 3.59
CA ASN A 7 15.30 16.96 2.90
C ASN A 7 14.66 15.73 2.27
N THR A 8 15.17 15.29 1.12
CA THR A 8 14.67 14.14 0.38
C THR A 8 15.77 13.16 0.04
N TYR A 9 15.47 11.86 0.12
CA TYR A 9 16.44 10.80 -0.05
C TYR A 9 15.87 9.69 -0.92
N THR A 10 16.61 9.26 -1.97
CA THR A 10 16.31 8.04 -2.72
C THR A 10 17.12 6.91 -2.13
N VAL A 11 16.47 5.83 -1.69
CA VAL A 11 17.12 4.68 -1.08
C VAL A 11 16.72 3.36 -1.76
N ARG A 12 17.64 2.38 -1.74
CA ARG A 12 17.35 1.04 -2.27
C ARG A 12 16.29 0.33 -1.40
N PRO A 13 15.48 -0.55 -1.97
CA PRO A 13 15.49 -1.02 -3.38
C PRO A 13 14.81 -0.03 -4.35
N ARG A 14 13.81 0.76 -3.89
CA ARG A 14 12.99 1.62 -4.76
C ARG A 14 12.23 2.71 -3.99
N TRP A 15 12.64 3.02 -2.76
CA TRP A 15 11.93 3.93 -1.87
C TRP A 15 12.46 5.34 -1.91
N GLY A 16 11.60 6.28 -1.53
CA GLY A 16 11.94 7.68 -1.31
C GLY A 16 11.55 8.11 0.10
N PHE A 17 12.45 8.80 0.80
CA PHE A 17 12.17 9.33 2.12
C PHE A 17 12.19 10.85 2.11
N VAL A 18 11.36 11.45 2.95
CA VAL A 18 11.39 12.87 3.30
C VAL A 18 11.65 13.02 4.79
N GLU A 19 12.55 13.93 5.13
CA GLU A 19 12.84 14.35 6.49
C GLU A 19 12.44 15.82 6.64
N ILE A 20 11.61 16.13 7.63
CA ILE A 20 11.20 17.48 7.99
C ILE A 20 11.78 17.79 9.36
N VAL A 21 12.57 18.89 9.46
CA VAL A 21 13.24 19.31 10.70
C VAL A 21 12.63 20.63 11.19
N THR A 22 12.50 20.76 12.51
CA THR A 22 11.96 21.95 13.15
C THR A 22 13.03 22.70 13.94
N ASP A 23 12.81 24.00 14.21
CA ASP A 23 13.67 24.87 15.04
C ASP A 23 13.74 24.45 16.52
N GLU A 24 12.83 23.60 16.97
CA GLU A 24 12.82 23.03 18.33
C GLU A 24 13.46 21.64 18.41
N GLY A 25 14.08 21.15 17.30
CA GLY A 25 14.80 19.88 17.25
C GLY A 25 13.96 18.65 17.00
N PHE A 26 12.66 18.78 16.81
CA PHE A 26 11.82 17.66 16.38
C PHE A 26 12.05 17.37 14.89
N THR A 27 12.20 16.09 14.55
CA THR A 27 12.35 15.61 13.18
C THR A 27 11.29 14.55 12.89
N GLY A 28 10.59 14.70 11.77
CA GLY A 28 9.64 13.73 11.26
C GLY A 28 10.06 13.14 9.93
N TRP A 29 9.67 11.88 9.73
CA TRP A 29 9.96 11.11 8.54
C TRP A 29 8.69 10.70 7.80
N GLY A 30 8.76 10.73 6.47
CA GLY A 30 7.72 10.24 5.58
C GLY A 30 8.31 9.48 4.39
N GLU A 31 7.46 8.76 3.68
CA GLU A 31 7.85 7.93 2.53
C GLU A 31 7.07 8.33 1.28
N PRO A 32 7.43 9.48 0.66
CA PRO A 32 6.86 9.93 -0.61
C PRO A 32 7.42 9.10 -1.75
N VAL A 33 6.69 8.09 -2.18
CA VAL A 33 7.12 7.20 -3.25
C VAL A 33 5.96 6.92 -4.22
N LEU A 34 6.29 6.70 -5.47
CA LEU A 34 5.43 6.09 -6.49
C LEU A 34 6.34 5.21 -7.33
N GLU A 35 6.00 3.94 -7.47
CA GLU A 35 6.84 2.95 -8.12
C GLU A 35 7.22 3.38 -9.55
N GLY A 36 8.52 3.33 -9.85
CA GLY A 36 9.07 3.82 -11.12
C GLY A 36 9.18 5.34 -11.26
N HIS A 37 8.59 6.12 -10.35
CA HIS A 37 8.57 7.58 -10.40
C HIS A 37 9.10 8.26 -9.12
N CYS A 38 9.84 7.53 -8.29
CA CYS A 38 10.34 8.03 -7.01
C CYS A 38 11.05 9.39 -7.13
N ALA A 39 11.98 9.54 -8.08
CA ALA A 39 12.70 10.79 -8.30
C ALA A 39 11.78 11.96 -8.64
N THR A 40 10.70 11.73 -9.40
CA THR A 40 9.69 12.74 -9.75
C THR A 40 8.89 13.16 -8.52
N VAL A 41 8.51 12.20 -7.68
CA VAL A 41 7.80 12.49 -6.42
C VAL A 41 8.67 13.30 -5.47
N LEU A 42 9.95 12.93 -5.31
CA LEU A 42 10.89 13.69 -4.47
C LEU A 42 11.16 15.11 -5.00
N ALA A 43 11.22 15.30 -6.33
CA ALA A 43 11.28 16.63 -6.94
C ALA A 43 10.02 17.45 -6.61
N CYS A 44 8.84 16.83 -6.67
CA CYS A 44 7.59 17.47 -6.30
C CYS A 44 7.57 17.90 -4.81
N VAL A 45 8.13 17.08 -3.89
CA VAL A 45 8.32 17.48 -2.48
C VAL A 45 9.20 18.74 -2.38
N GLN A 46 10.27 18.83 -3.16
CA GLN A 46 11.14 20.02 -3.17
C GLN A 46 10.41 21.26 -3.75
N GLU A 47 9.54 21.10 -4.73
CA GLU A 47 8.68 22.20 -5.22
C GLU A 47 7.68 22.65 -4.16
N MET A 48 7.21 21.76 -3.30
CA MET A 48 6.29 22.06 -2.19
C MET A 48 7.00 22.70 -0.98
N LYS A 49 8.33 22.53 -0.84
CA LYS A 49 9.14 23.03 0.27
C LYS A 49 8.91 24.51 0.62
N PRO A 50 8.79 25.48 -0.32
CA PRO A 50 8.53 26.89 -0.01
C PRO A 50 7.22 27.13 0.78
N TYR A 51 6.22 26.25 0.65
CA TYR A 51 4.98 26.35 1.41
C TYR A 51 5.09 25.82 2.84
N LEU A 52 6.15 25.08 3.15
CA LEU A 52 6.39 24.43 4.45
C LEU A 52 7.32 25.25 5.32
N ILE A 53 8.41 25.77 4.78
CA ILE A 53 9.46 26.48 5.53
C ILE A 53 8.89 27.69 6.28
N GLY A 54 9.23 27.79 7.58
CA GLY A 54 8.80 28.84 8.47
C GLY A 54 7.38 28.67 9.04
N GLN A 55 6.65 27.65 8.60
CA GLN A 55 5.29 27.36 9.06
C GLN A 55 5.27 26.43 10.27
N ASP A 56 4.14 26.42 10.98
CA ASP A 56 3.91 25.53 12.14
C ASP A 56 3.53 24.12 11.67
N PRO A 57 4.37 23.08 11.96
CA PRO A 57 4.10 21.70 11.53
C PRO A 57 2.85 21.08 12.16
N MET A 58 2.29 21.69 13.22
CA MET A 58 1.08 21.18 13.88
C MET A 58 -0.19 21.35 13.06
N ARG A 59 -0.16 22.21 12.01
CA ARG A 59 -1.33 22.54 11.17
C ARG A 59 -1.50 21.55 10.01
N ILE A 60 -1.54 20.24 10.31
CA ILE A 60 -1.52 19.17 9.31
C ILE A 60 -2.70 19.27 8.32
N GLU A 61 -3.93 19.49 8.81
CA GLU A 61 -5.11 19.65 7.95
C GLU A 61 -4.98 20.86 7.02
N ASP A 62 -4.37 21.95 7.50
CA ASP A 62 -4.12 23.13 6.68
C ASP A 62 -3.12 22.82 5.56
N PHE A 63 -2.01 22.12 5.87
CA PHE A 63 -1.06 21.68 4.86
C PHE A 63 -1.70 20.74 3.84
N SER A 64 -2.46 19.75 4.27
CA SER A 64 -3.20 18.87 3.36
C SER A 64 -4.11 19.68 2.43
N ALA A 65 -4.78 20.71 2.95
CA ALA A 65 -5.63 21.59 2.14
C ALA A 65 -4.82 22.50 1.20
N VAL A 66 -3.74 23.13 1.70
CA VAL A 66 -2.90 24.04 0.91
C VAL A 66 -2.21 23.30 -0.22
N LEU A 67 -1.51 22.20 0.07
CA LEU A 67 -0.75 21.44 -0.94
C LEU A 67 -1.65 20.82 -2.00
N TYR A 68 -2.87 20.44 -1.66
CA TYR A 68 -3.84 19.95 -2.63
C TYR A 68 -4.53 21.06 -3.43
N ARG A 69 -4.84 22.23 -2.80
CA ARG A 69 -5.75 23.26 -3.37
C ARG A 69 -5.04 24.49 -3.92
N ALA A 70 -3.83 24.83 -3.41
CA ALA A 70 -3.12 26.04 -3.83
C ALA A 70 -2.65 25.96 -5.30
N GLY A 71 -2.32 24.74 -5.79
CA GLY A 71 -2.17 24.51 -7.22
C GLY A 71 -3.52 24.47 -7.91
N PHE A 72 -3.62 25.05 -9.10
CA PHE A 72 -4.83 25.00 -9.91
C PHE A 72 -5.14 23.56 -10.35
N TYR A 73 -4.09 22.82 -10.75
CA TYR A 73 -4.16 21.41 -11.15
C TYR A 73 -3.96 20.51 -9.94
N ARG A 74 -4.88 19.55 -9.70
CA ARG A 74 -4.97 18.77 -8.47
C ARG A 74 -4.95 17.28 -8.73
N GLY A 75 -4.46 16.54 -7.73
CA GLY A 75 -4.52 15.08 -7.72
C GLY A 75 -3.49 14.41 -8.63
N GLY A 76 -3.72 13.13 -8.87
CA GLY A 76 -2.79 12.26 -9.60
C GLY A 76 -1.66 11.70 -8.73
N GLY A 77 -1.06 10.59 -9.20
CA GLY A 77 -0.13 9.80 -8.39
C GLY A 77 1.05 10.60 -7.84
N VAL A 78 1.73 11.40 -8.65
CA VAL A 78 2.94 12.13 -8.22
C VAL A 78 2.61 13.19 -7.17
N LEU A 79 1.61 14.06 -7.41
CA LEU A 79 1.26 15.13 -6.47
C LEU A 79 0.75 14.56 -5.14
N MET A 80 -0.10 13.54 -5.21
CA MET A 80 -0.68 12.95 -4.00
C MET A 80 0.34 12.15 -3.21
N SER A 81 1.32 11.50 -3.86
CA SER A 81 2.41 10.81 -3.16
C SER A 81 3.38 11.80 -2.48
N ALA A 82 3.64 12.95 -3.10
CA ALA A 82 4.43 14.00 -2.44
C ALA A 82 3.72 14.54 -1.19
N ILE A 83 2.41 14.80 -1.28
CA ILE A 83 1.58 15.22 -0.15
C ILE A 83 1.57 14.13 0.93
N ALA A 84 1.46 12.87 0.55
CA ALA A 84 1.41 11.74 1.47
C ALA A 84 2.67 11.66 2.35
N GLY A 85 3.86 11.73 1.76
CA GLY A 85 5.10 11.70 2.54
C GLY A 85 5.25 12.91 3.46
N ILE A 86 4.84 14.11 3.01
CA ILE A 86 4.82 15.31 3.87
C ILE A 86 3.85 15.12 5.04
N ASP A 87 2.64 14.64 4.80
CA ASP A 87 1.62 14.37 5.82
C ASP A 87 2.13 13.37 6.87
N GLN A 88 2.76 12.27 6.44
CA GLN A 88 3.39 11.28 7.31
C GLN A 88 4.44 11.93 8.22
N ALA A 89 5.35 12.74 7.67
CA ALA A 89 6.40 13.41 8.42
C ALA A 89 5.84 14.43 9.43
N LEU A 90 4.78 15.14 9.08
CA LEU A 90 4.12 16.10 10.00
C LEU A 90 3.40 15.37 11.14
N TRP A 91 2.74 14.24 10.86
CA TRP A 91 2.16 13.40 11.91
C TRP A 91 3.23 12.81 12.84
N ASP A 92 4.37 12.40 12.28
CA ASP A 92 5.51 11.90 13.06
C ASP A 92 6.04 12.98 14.02
N ILE A 93 6.24 14.22 13.54
CA ILE A 93 6.60 15.37 14.41
C ILE A 93 5.56 15.58 15.50
N LYS A 94 4.28 15.58 15.15
CA LYS A 94 3.18 15.82 16.09
C LYS A 94 3.14 14.76 17.19
N GLY A 95 3.27 13.49 16.83
CA GLY A 95 3.33 12.40 17.80
C GLY A 95 4.54 12.51 18.73
N LYS A 96 5.71 12.81 18.19
CA LYS A 96 6.94 13.05 18.99
C LYS A 96 6.82 14.23 19.92
N PHE A 97 6.25 15.34 19.48
CA PHE A 97 6.01 16.52 20.31
C PHE A 97 5.09 16.21 21.51
N PHE A 98 4.00 15.49 21.29
CA PHE A 98 3.08 15.08 22.36
C PHE A 98 3.53 13.83 23.12
N ASN A 99 4.69 13.26 22.76
CA ASN A 99 5.21 12.00 23.32
C ASN A 99 4.18 10.86 23.28
N ALA A 100 3.49 10.71 22.16
CA ALA A 100 2.44 9.72 21.94
C ALA A 100 2.51 9.11 20.53
N PRO A 101 2.14 7.83 20.36
CA PRO A 101 1.90 7.26 19.06
C PRO A 101 0.83 8.04 18.29
N VAL A 102 0.95 8.15 16.98
CA VAL A 102 0.04 8.95 16.13
C VAL A 102 -1.41 8.51 16.27
N TYR A 103 -1.68 7.21 16.32
CA TYR A 103 -3.06 6.72 16.47
C TYR A 103 -3.76 7.23 17.74
N GLN A 104 -3.02 7.49 18.83
CA GLN A 104 -3.60 8.08 20.04
C GLN A 104 -4.13 9.50 19.79
N LEU A 105 -3.43 10.27 18.94
CA LEU A 105 -3.84 11.63 18.56
C LEU A 105 -4.95 11.62 17.51
N MET A 106 -5.16 10.48 16.81
CA MET A 106 -6.21 10.28 15.80
C MET A 106 -7.50 9.71 16.38
N GLY A 107 -7.62 9.57 17.70
CA GLY A 107 -8.83 9.11 18.38
C GLY A 107 -8.65 7.86 19.24
N GLY A 108 -7.46 7.25 19.25
CA GLY A 108 -7.15 6.05 20.01
C GLY A 108 -7.40 4.75 19.24
N ALA A 109 -6.91 3.65 19.81
CA ALA A 109 -6.99 2.33 19.17
C ALA A 109 -8.35 1.65 19.39
N CYS A 110 -8.87 1.03 18.35
CA CYS A 110 -10.02 0.11 18.41
C CYS A 110 -9.59 -1.38 18.38
N ARG A 111 -8.28 -1.65 18.39
CA ARG A 111 -7.65 -2.99 18.39
C ARG A 111 -6.29 -2.95 19.04
N ASP A 112 -5.74 -4.12 19.41
CA ASP A 112 -4.41 -4.23 20.05
C ASP A 112 -3.30 -4.59 19.07
N ASN A 113 -3.65 -5.21 17.95
CA ASN A 113 -2.71 -5.66 16.90
C ASN A 113 -3.43 -5.74 15.55
N MET A 114 -2.65 -5.83 14.46
CA MET A 114 -3.20 -5.96 13.12
C MET A 114 -2.81 -7.29 12.47
N ARG A 115 -3.77 -7.97 11.82
CA ARG A 115 -3.51 -9.12 10.96
C ARG A 115 -2.75 -8.67 9.72
N VAL A 116 -1.80 -9.50 9.26
CA VAL A 116 -1.01 -9.23 8.05
C VAL A 116 -0.99 -10.43 7.12
N TYR A 117 -0.80 -10.19 5.83
CA TYR A 117 -0.49 -11.23 4.86
C TYR A 117 0.92 -11.04 4.28
N SER A 118 1.45 -12.07 3.62
CA SER A 118 2.75 -12.02 2.96
C SER A 118 2.63 -12.27 1.47
N TRP A 119 3.46 -11.61 0.67
CA TRP A 119 3.58 -11.83 -0.75
C TRP A 119 4.29 -13.15 -1.08
N ILE A 120 3.86 -13.79 -2.19
CA ILE A 120 4.52 -14.94 -2.78
C ILE A 120 4.47 -14.89 -4.32
N GLY A 121 5.36 -15.63 -4.99
CA GLY A 121 5.28 -15.97 -6.41
C GLY A 121 5.78 -14.94 -7.41
N GLY A 122 5.91 -13.67 -7.02
CA GLY A 122 6.36 -12.61 -7.92
C GLY A 122 5.39 -12.27 -9.06
N ASP A 123 5.87 -11.53 -10.06
CA ASP A 123 5.05 -11.09 -11.20
C ASP A 123 4.64 -12.23 -12.14
N ARG A 124 5.43 -13.29 -12.19
CA ARG A 124 5.15 -14.52 -12.95
C ARG A 124 5.12 -15.68 -11.96
N PRO A 125 3.95 -15.95 -11.36
CA PRO A 125 3.84 -16.88 -10.25
C PRO A 125 4.37 -18.28 -10.59
N SER A 126 5.33 -18.76 -9.80
CA SER A 126 5.86 -20.13 -9.86
C SER A 126 6.05 -20.65 -8.44
N ASP A 127 6.06 -21.96 -8.26
CA ASP A 127 6.31 -22.65 -6.98
C ASP A 127 5.48 -22.12 -5.80
N VAL A 128 4.29 -21.59 -6.10
CA VAL A 128 3.45 -20.89 -5.13
C VAL A 128 3.00 -21.77 -3.97
N GLY A 129 2.81 -23.08 -4.20
CA GLY A 129 2.48 -24.03 -3.13
C GLY A 129 3.59 -24.14 -2.07
N ALA A 130 4.85 -24.26 -2.52
CA ALA A 130 6.02 -24.31 -1.64
C ALA A 130 6.24 -22.95 -0.94
N ALA A 131 6.13 -21.84 -1.68
CA ALA A 131 6.26 -20.50 -1.12
C ALA A 131 5.19 -20.20 -0.06
N ALA A 132 3.93 -20.57 -0.32
CA ALA A 132 2.85 -20.42 0.66
C ALA A 132 3.08 -21.25 1.92
N LEU A 133 3.55 -22.49 1.77
CA LEU A 133 3.88 -23.35 2.91
C LEU A 133 5.03 -22.76 3.75
N GLU A 134 6.04 -22.19 3.11
CA GLU A 134 7.12 -21.48 3.81
C GLU A 134 6.56 -20.33 4.66
N ARG A 135 5.67 -19.50 4.11
CA ARG A 135 5.04 -18.39 4.85
C ARG A 135 4.15 -18.89 5.99
N LYS A 136 3.40 -19.97 5.76
CA LYS A 136 2.60 -20.61 6.82
C LYS A 136 3.48 -21.10 7.96
N ASN A 137 4.61 -21.74 7.65
CA ASN A 137 5.57 -22.22 8.64
C ASN A 137 6.29 -21.08 9.39
N ALA A 138 6.41 -19.91 8.76
CA ALA A 138 6.88 -18.67 9.39
C ALA A 138 5.80 -17.97 10.25
N GLY A 139 4.60 -18.57 10.38
CA GLY A 139 3.52 -18.08 11.23
C GLY A 139 2.49 -17.20 10.53
N PHE A 140 2.60 -16.95 9.23
CA PHE A 140 1.56 -16.21 8.51
C PHE A 140 0.28 -17.05 8.37
N THR A 141 -0.87 -16.38 8.44
CA THR A 141 -2.20 -16.99 8.30
C THR A 141 -2.84 -16.71 6.94
N ALA A 142 -2.18 -15.88 6.13
CA ALA A 142 -2.63 -15.50 4.80
C ALA A 142 -1.46 -15.08 3.90
N ILE A 143 -1.66 -15.23 2.59
CA ILE A 143 -0.76 -14.73 1.55
C ILE A 143 -1.54 -13.93 0.50
N LYS A 144 -0.79 -13.12 -0.27
CA LYS A 144 -1.24 -12.52 -1.54
C LYS A 144 -0.30 -12.95 -2.68
N MET A 145 -0.86 -13.20 -3.84
CA MET A 145 -0.12 -13.56 -5.04
C MET A 145 -0.76 -12.93 -6.28
N ASN A 146 0.06 -12.64 -7.29
CA ASN A 146 -0.48 -12.36 -8.61
C ASN A 146 -1.16 -13.60 -9.20
N ALA A 147 -2.33 -13.42 -9.81
CA ALA A 147 -3.09 -14.52 -10.39
C ALA A 147 -2.42 -15.10 -11.66
N THR A 148 -1.94 -14.23 -12.52
CA THR A 148 -1.54 -14.59 -13.89
C THR A 148 -0.36 -13.76 -14.38
N GLU A 149 0.27 -14.24 -15.41
CA GLU A 149 1.14 -13.44 -16.28
C GLU A 149 0.28 -12.52 -17.15
N GLU A 150 0.85 -11.96 -18.23
CA GLU A 150 0.11 -11.18 -19.22
C GLU A 150 -1.04 -11.99 -19.84
N LEU A 151 -2.20 -11.38 -19.92
CA LEU A 151 -3.41 -11.94 -20.51
C LEU A 151 -3.93 -11.02 -21.61
N GLN A 152 -4.38 -11.63 -22.73
CA GLN A 152 -5.13 -10.91 -23.76
C GLN A 152 -6.53 -10.53 -23.23
N MET A 153 -7.17 -9.53 -23.84
CA MET A 153 -8.55 -9.15 -23.49
C MET A 153 -9.53 -10.34 -23.59
N ILE A 154 -9.29 -11.23 -24.52
CA ILE A 154 -9.92 -12.55 -24.66
C ILE A 154 -8.79 -13.53 -24.90
N ASP A 155 -8.60 -14.47 -23.99
CA ASP A 155 -7.51 -15.44 -24.05
C ASP A 155 -8.04 -16.87 -23.97
N THR A 156 -7.15 -17.83 -24.09
CA THR A 156 -7.45 -19.26 -24.10
C THR A 156 -7.64 -19.82 -22.68
N TYR A 157 -8.39 -20.91 -22.56
CA TYR A 157 -8.70 -21.50 -21.26
C TYR A 157 -7.50 -22.16 -20.57
N ASP A 158 -6.42 -22.48 -21.28
CA ASP A 158 -5.16 -22.92 -20.66
C ASP A 158 -4.57 -21.85 -19.71
N LYS A 159 -4.75 -20.57 -20.03
CA LYS A 159 -4.37 -19.48 -19.13
C LYS A 159 -5.23 -19.47 -17.86
N VAL A 160 -6.51 -19.73 -17.98
CA VAL A 160 -7.43 -19.86 -16.85
C VAL A 160 -7.05 -21.06 -15.99
N ASP A 161 -6.83 -22.22 -16.61
CA ASP A 161 -6.49 -23.46 -15.91
C ASP A 161 -5.16 -23.32 -15.14
N ALA A 162 -4.16 -22.63 -15.71
CA ALA A 162 -2.90 -22.33 -15.03
C ALA A 162 -3.10 -21.51 -13.73
N VAL A 163 -4.04 -20.56 -13.70
CA VAL A 163 -4.39 -19.82 -12.48
C VAL A 163 -5.00 -20.76 -11.44
N LEU A 164 -5.95 -21.60 -11.85
CA LEU A 164 -6.63 -22.54 -10.95
C LEU A 164 -5.65 -23.56 -10.36
N GLU A 165 -4.73 -24.11 -11.17
CA GLU A 165 -3.68 -25.02 -10.72
C GLU A 165 -2.78 -24.40 -9.66
N ARG A 166 -2.40 -23.12 -9.80
CA ARG A 166 -1.61 -22.39 -8.82
C ARG A 166 -2.36 -22.26 -7.46
N VAL A 167 -3.62 -21.88 -7.52
CA VAL A 167 -4.44 -21.73 -6.31
C VAL A 167 -4.70 -23.10 -5.66
N ALA A 168 -4.96 -24.14 -6.47
CA ALA A 168 -5.10 -25.52 -5.99
C ALA A 168 -3.83 -26.00 -5.24
N ALA A 169 -2.63 -25.73 -5.79
CA ALA A 169 -1.36 -26.08 -5.16
C ALA A 169 -1.20 -25.42 -3.77
N ILE A 170 -1.65 -24.18 -3.60
CA ILE A 170 -1.65 -23.52 -2.30
C ILE A 170 -2.66 -24.18 -1.34
N ARG A 171 -3.86 -24.50 -1.81
CA ARG A 171 -4.86 -25.21 -0.99
C ARG A 171 -4.38 -26.59 -0.55
N GLU A 172 -3.72 -27.32 -1.43
CA GLU A 172 -3.12 -28.62 -1.11
C GLU A 172 -2.02 -28.48 -0.04
N SER A 173 -1.12 -27.51 -0.19
CA SER A 173 0.02 -27.29 0.70
C SER A 173 -0.39 -26.70 2.05
N CYS A 174 -1.32 -25.75 2.07
CA CYS A 174 -1.64 -24.94 3.25
C CYS A 174 -2.98 -25.29 3.91
N GLY A 175 -3.86 -25.99 3.21
CA GLY A 175 -5.17 -26.39 3.72
C GLY A 175 -6.27 -25.34 3.52
N LYS A 176 -7.50 -25.76 3.85
CA LYS A 176 -8.73 -25.02 3.55
C LYS A 176 -8.79 -23.63 4.20
N TYR A 177 -8.32 -23.48 5.43
CA TYR A 177 -8.50 -22.27 6.24
C TYR A 177 -7.37 -21.25 6.13
N PHE A 178 -6.35 -21.54 5.34
CA PHE A 178 -5.28 -20.58 5.06
C PHE A 178 -5.79 -19.49 4.12
N GLY A 179 -5.60 -18.21 4.48
CA GLY A 179 -6.09 -17.08 3.67
C GLY A 179 -5.33 -16.97 2.36
N ILE A 180 -6.05 -16.83 1.24
CA ILE A 180 -5.47 -16.58 -0.07
C ILE A 180 -6.10 -15.33 -0.65
N ALA A 181 -5.34 -14.26 -0.81
CA ALA A 181 -5.70 -13.10 -1.59
C ALA A 181 -5.12 -13.26 -3.01
N ILE A 182 -5.94 -13.03 -4.02
CA ILE A 182 -5.56 -13.22 -5.42
C ILE A 182 -5.62 -11.88 -6.12
N ASP A 183 -4.48 -11.37 -6.53
CA ASP A 183 -4.36 -10.10 -7.20
C ASP A 183 -4.34 -10.31 -8.72
N PHE A 184 -5.30 -9.72 -9.41
CA PHE A 184 -5.30 -9.69 -10.87
C PHE A 184 -4.47 -8.53 -11.40
N HIS A 185 -4.08 -7.61 -10.51
CA HIS A 185 -3.17 -6.50 -10.77
C HIS A 185 -3.57 -5.65 -11.99
N GLY A 186 -4.87 -5.56 -12.28
CA GLY A 186 -5.37 -4.91 -13.49
C GLY A 186 -4.96 -5.54 -14.82
N ARG A 187 -4.26 -6.68 -14.81
CA ARG A 187 -3.84 -7.40 -16.04
C ARG A 187 -4.98 -8.08 -16.77
N VAL A 188 -6.07 -8.31 -16.06
CA VAL A 188 -7.22 -9.06 -16.55
C VAL A 188 -8.31 -8.10 -16.98
N HIS A 189 -8.76 -8.23 -18.23
CA HIS A 189 -9.87 -7.44 -18.74
C HIS A 189 -11.22 -8.10 -18.44
N LYS A 190 -12.29 -7.31 -18.48
CA LYS A 190 -13.65 -7.71 -18.09
C LYS A 190 -14.09 -9.11 -18.56
N PRO A 191 -13.90 -9.53 -19.84
CA PRO A 191 -14.35 -10.84 -20.29
C PRO A 191 -13.70 -12.00 -19.52
N MET A 192 -12.38 -11.95 -19.36
CA MET A 192 -11.63 -13.00 -18.68
C MET A 192 -11.77 -12.90 -17.15
N ALA A 193 -11.92 -11.68 -16.61
CA ALA A 193 -12.15 -11.46 -15.19
C ALA A 193 -13.42 -12.16 -14.68
N LYS A 194 -14.51 -12.11 -15.44
CA LYS A 194 -15.75 -12.84 -15.10
C LYS A 194 -15.55 -14.35 -15.06
N VAL A 195 -14.79 -14.90 -16.02
CA VAL A 195 -14.50 -16.33 -16.08
C VAL A 195 -13.65 -16.76 -14.88
N LEU A 196 -12.54 -16.04 -14.65
CA LEU A 196 -11.62 -16.34 -13.55
C LEU A 196 -12.28 -16.18 -12.18
N ALA A 197 -12.93 -15.06 -11.94
CA ALA A 197 -13.60 -14.81 -10.66
C ALA A 197 -14.64 -15.91 -10.33
N LYS A 198 -15.42 -16.35 -11.34
CA LYS A 198 -16.39 -17.44 -11.15
C LYS A 198 -15.74 -18.80 -10.86
N LYS A 199 -14.67 -19.13 -11.57
CA LYS A 199 -13.97 -20.41 -11.37
C LYS A 199 -13.17 -20.46 -10.06
N LEU A 200 -12.66 -19.31 -9.59
CA LEU A 200 -11.90 -19.21 -8.35
C LEU A 200 -12.77 -19.38 -7.08
N GLU A 201 -14.08 -19.28 -7.16
CA GLU A 201 -15.00 -19.51 -6.03
C GLU A 201 -14.77 -20.87 -5.35
N GLU A 202 -14.44 -21.91 -6.12
CA GLU A 202 -14.22 -23.27 -5.59
C GLU A 202 -13.07 -23.36 -4.55
N PHE A 203 -12.17 -22.37 -4.58
CA PHE A 203 -11.02 -22.31 -3.68
C PHE A 203 -11.23 -21.43 -2.45
N ASP A 204 -12.41 -20.85 -2.25
CA ASP A 204 -12.72 -19.96 -1.14
C ASP A 204 -11.63 -18.88 -0.90
N PRO A 205 -11.22 -18.06 -1.89
CA PRO A 205 -10.23 -17.00 -1.65
C PRO A 205 -10.79 -15.93 -0.71
N MET A 206 -9.89 -15.24 0.01
CA MET A 206 -10.28 -14.14 0.90
C MET A 206 -10.88 -12.97 0.14
N PHE A 207 -10.24 -12.62 -0.98
CA PHE A 207 -10.70 -11.60 -1.92
C PHE A 207 -9.95 -11.74 -3.25
N ILE A 208 -10.53 -11.14 -4.28
CA ILE A 208 -9.89 -10.87 -5.57
C ILE A 208 -9.61 -9.37 -5.62
N GLU A 209 -8.32 -9.03 -5.80
CA GLU A 209 -7.85 -7.65 -5.91
C GLU A 209 -7.72 -7.25 -7.37
N GLU A 210 -8.07 -6.00 -7.67
CA GLU A 210 -7.96 -5.39 -8.99
C GLU A 210 -8.42 -6.31 -10.15
N PRO A 211 -9.65 -6.87 -10.09
CA PRO A 211 -10.12 -7.81 -11.11
C PRO A 211 -10.15 -7.21 -12.52
N VAL A 212 -10.21 -5.89 -12.61
CA VAL A 212 -10.16 -5.11 -13.86
C VAL A 212 -9.44 -3.79 -13.60
N LEU A 213 -9.10 -3.06 -14.67
CA LEU A 213 -8.47 -1.74 -14.59
C LEU A 213 -9.33 -0.76 -13.77
N CYS A 214 -8.69 0.00 -12.89
CA CYS A 214 -9.35 0.95 -11.99
C CYS A 214 -10.03 2.11 -12.72
N GLU A 215 -9.68 2.38 -13.98
CA GLU A 215 -10.34 3.38 -14.85
C GLU A 215 -11.78 3.00 -15.17
N ASN A 216 -12.14 1.71 -15.06
CA ASN A 216 -13.47 1.18 -15.35
C ASN A 216 -14.25 0.85 -14.07
N MET A 217 -14.42 1.82 -13.18
CA MET A 217 -15.04 1.61 -11.85
C MET A 217 -16.42 0.96 -11.90
N GLU A 218 -17.22 1.28 -12.90
CA GLU A 218 -18.57 0.71 -13.07
C GLU A 218 -18.59 -0.80 -13.36
N VAL A 219 -17.46 -1.35 -13.84
CA VAL A 219 -17.33 -2.78 -14.15
C VAL A 219 -17.21 -3.62 -12.88
N PHE A 220 -16.71 -3.07 -11.77
CA PHE A 220 -16.62 -3.82 -10.49
C PHE A 220 -17.96 -4.45 -10.10
N LYS A 221 -19.06 -3.72 -10.30
CA LYS A 221 -20.42 -4.23 -10.02
C LYS A 221 -20.78 -5.45 -10.90
N GLU A 222 -20.32 -5.48 -12.16
CA GLU A 222 -20.54 -6.65 -13.03
C GLU A 222 -19.70 -7.86 -12.57
N ILE A 223 -18.48 -7.63 -12.08
CA ILE A 223 -17.63 -8.70 -11.54
C ILE A 223 -18.24 -9.26 -10.26
N ALA A 224 -18.60 -8.38 -9.30
CA ALA A 224 -19.26 -8.79 -8.06
C ALA A 224 -20.58 -9.56 -8.29
N ALA A 225 -21.33 -9.23 -9.33
CA ALA A 225 -22.52 -9.98 -9.69
C ALA A 225 -22.20 -11.36 -10.33
N ALA A 226 -20.99 -11.59 -10.83
CA ALA A 226 -20.56 -12.83 -11.46
C ALA A 226 -19.99 -13.86 -10.46
N CYS A 227 -19.59 -13.45 -9.26
CA CYS A 227 -19.00 -14.34 -8.25
C CYS A 227 -19.40 -13.92 -6.82
N ASN A 228 -19.21 -14.84 -5.86
CA ASN A 228 -19.42 -14.59 -4.43
C ASN A 228 -18.11 -14.31 -3.66
N VAL A 229 -16.98 -14.17 -4.37
CA VAL A 229 -15.70 -13.81 -3.75
C VAL A 229 -15.69 -12.32 -3.49
N PRO A 230 -15.28 -11.86 -2.28
CA PRO A 230 -15.13 -10.43 -2.01
C PRO A 230 -14.19 -9.75 -3.00
N ILE A 231 -14.54 -8.54 -3.43
CA ILE A 231 -13.77 -7.76 -4.41
C ILE A 231 -13.04 -6.62 -3.69
N ALA A 232 -11.74 -6.52 -3.95
CA ALA A 232 -10.86 -5.50 -3.41
C ALA A 232 -10.25 -4.62 -4.52
N THR A 233 -10.05 -3.33 -4.25
CA THR A 233 -9.34 -2.40 -5.15
C THR A 233 -9.02 -1.10 -4.44
N GLY A 234 -8.08 -0.31 -5.00
CA GLY A 234 -7.85 1.04 -4.51
C GLY A 234 -6.42 1.55 -4.56
N GLU A 235 -5.42 0.71 -4.80
CA GLU A 235 -4.01 1.10 -4.81
C GLU A 235 -3.67 2.19 -5.85
N ARG A 236 -4.42 2.23 -6.96
CA ARG A 236 -4.27 3.21 -8.04
C ARG A 236 -5.27 4.35 -7.98
N LEU A 237 -5.91 4.58 -6.82
CA LEU A 237 -6.79 5.70 -6.53
C LEU A 237 -6.14 6.63 -5.49
N PHE A 238 -6.15 7.93 -5.77
CA PHE A 238 -5.28 8.87 -5.06
C PHE A 238 -6.00 9.85 -4.14
N THR A 239 -7.32 9.99 -4.26
CA THR A 239 -8.07 10.99 -3.49
C THR A 239 -9.39 10.44 -2.96
N LYS A 240 -9.88 11.03 -1.85
CA LYS A 240 -11.25 10.72 -1.38
C LYS A 240 -12.33 10.93 -2.45
N TYR A 241 -12.06 11.73 -3.49
CA TYR A 241 -13.01 11.94 -4.59
C TYR A 241 -13.05 10.72 -5.53
N ASP A 242 -11.91 10.04 -5.71
CA ASP A 242 -11.83 8.80 -6.47
C ASP A 242 -12.55 7.68 -5.71
N PHE A 243 -12.24 7.52 -4.43
CA PHE A 243 -12.93 6.54 -3.57
C PHE A 243 -14.43 6.81 -3.42
N LYS A 244 -14.85 8.08 -3.38
CA LYS A 244 -16.28 8.42 -3.45
C LYS A 244 -16.94 7.86 -4.71
N ARG A 245 -16.31 8.02 -5.88
CA ARG A 245 -16.84 7.50 -7.15
C ARG A 245 -16.90 5.99 -7.15
N LEU A 246 -15.83 5.34 -6.66
CA LEU A 246 -15.77 3.88 -6.51
C LEU A 246 -16.90 3.34 -5.63
N LEU A 247 -17.06 3.88 -4.43
CA LEU A 247 -18.10 3.48 -3.49
C LEU A 247 -19.52 3.71 -4.04
N GLN A 248 -19.74 4.80 -4.78
CA GLN A 248 -21.02 5.08 -5.44
C GLN A 248 -21.29 4.14 -6.62
N ALA A 249 -20.26 3.71 -7.36
CA ALA A 249 -20.39 2.71 -8.42
C ALA A 249 -20.79 1.34 -7.85
N GLY A 250 -20.29 0.99 -6.65
CA GLY A 250 -20.57 -0.25 -5.95
C GLY A 250 -19.82 -1.46 -6.53
N GLY A 251 -20.02 -2.63 -5.92
CA GLY A 251 -19.38 -3.88 -6.34
C GLY A 251 -17.96 -4.06 -5.78
N VAL A 252 -17.65 -3.32 -4.72
CA VAL A 252 -16.40 -3.41 -3.97
C VAL A 252 -16.74 -3.71 -2.50
N ASP A 253 -16.04 -4.66 -1.90
CA ASP A 253 -16.20 -5.08 -0.51
C ASP A 253 -15.03 -4.60 0.37
N ILE A 254 -13.87 -4.36 -0.25
CA ILE A 254 -12.64 -3.94 0.42
C ILE A 254 -12.00 -2.81 -0.38
N ILE A 255 -11.67 -1.69 0.27
CA ILE A 255 -10.85 -0.67 -0.33
C ILE A 255 -9.40 -0.76 0.15
N GLN A 256 -8.47 -0.44 -0.75
CA GLN A 256 -7.03 -0.59 -0.53
C GLN A 256 -6.26 0.71 -0.85
N PRO A 257 -6.60 1.85 -0.20
CA PRO A 257 -5.81 3.06 -0.39
C PRO A 257 -4.38 2.85 0.09
N ASP A 258 -3.41 3.34 -0.65
CA ASP A 258 -2.01 3.37 -0.22
C ASP A 258 -1.70 4.67 0.50
N LEU A 259 -1.12 4.60 1.71
CA LEU A 259 -0.84 5.77 2.53
C LEU A 259 0.33 6.62 2.01
N SER A 260 1.13 6.09 1.10
CA SER A 260 2.18 6.84 0.40
C SER A 260 1.71 7.39 -0.96
N HIS A 261 0.49 7.01 -1.43
CA HIS A 261 -0.06 7.47 -2.70
C HIS A 261 -1.34 8.29 -2.54
N ALA A 262 -2.15 8.03 -1.53
CA ALA A 262 -3.46 8.64 -1.34
C ALA A 262 -3.47 9.79 -0.31
N GLY A 263 -2.41 10.63 -0.30
CA GLY A 263 -2.39 11.85 0.51
C GLY A 263 -2.14 11.66 2.00
N GLY A 264 -1.59 10.50 2.41
CA GLY A 264 -1.15 10.25 3.78
C GLY A 264 -2.27 9.87 4.76
N LEU A 265 -1.93 9.89 6.05
CA LEU A 265 -2.85 9.50 7.14
C LEU A 265 -4.11 10.36 7.16
N THR A 266 -3.95 11.67 6.95
CA THR A 266 -5.06 12.65 6.99
C THR A 266 -6.14 12.36 5.94
N GLU A 267 -5.76 12.05 4.71
CA GLU A 267 -6.71 11.76 3.64
C GLU A 267 -7.27 10.34 3.74
N VAL A 268 -6.41 9.33 4.01
CA VAL A 268 -6.83 7.92 4.11
C VAL A 268 -7.77 7.69 5.28
N LYS A 269 -7.60 8.38 6.41
CA LYS A 269 -8.57 8.32 7.51
C LYS A 269 -9.97 8.77 7.09
N LYS A 270 -10.07 9.81 6.25
CA LYS A 270 -11.35 10.28 5.69
C LYS A 270 -11.94 9.27 4.70
N ILE A 271 -11.07 8.66 3.88
CA ILE A 271 -11.47 7.60 2.94
C ILE A 271 -12.02 6.39 3.71
N ALA A 272 -11.31 5.92 4.74
CA ALA A 272 -11.73 4.80 5.57
C ALA A 272 -13.08 5.05 6.27
N SER A 273 -13.27 6.26 6.81
CA SER A 273 -14.55 6.64 7.45
C SER A 273 -15.71 6.72 6.45
N MET A 274 -15.43 7.11 5.21
CA MET A 274 -16.44 7.08 4.15
C MET A 274 -16.79 5.64 3.77
N ALA A 275 -15.80 4.75 3.62
CA ALA A 275 -16.01 3.34 3.30
C ALA A 275 -16.81 2.61 4.38
N GLU A 276 -16.54 2.89 5.67
CA GLU A 276 -17.28 2.34 6.80
C GLU A 276 -18.79 2.60 6.68
N ALA A 277 -19.18 3.82 6.23
CA ALA A 277 -20.58 4.17 6.03
C ALA A 277 -21.26 3.41 4.87
N TYR A 278 -20.48 2.80 3.98
CA TYR A 278 -20.96 1.93 2.89
C TYR A 278 -20.86 0.43 3.25
N ASP A 279 -20.49 0.08 4.49
CA ASP A 279 -20.20 -1.31 4.91
C ASP A 279 -19.06 -1.95 4.09
N VAL A 280 -18.05 -1.16 3.75
CA VAL A 280 -16.87 -1.57 2.97
C VAL A 280 -15.65 -1.60 3.88
N ALA A 281 -14.93 -2.72 3.85
CA ALA A 281 -13.73 -2.93 4.64
C ALA A 281 -12.52 -2.14 4.11
N LEU A 282 -11.51 -1.98 4.97
CA LEU A 282 -10.22 -1.35 4.68
C LEU A 282 -9.11 -2.40 4.78
N ALA A 283 -8.25 -2.49 3.77
CA ALA A 283 -7.03 -3.28 3.76
C ALA A 283 -5.94 -2.50 3.01
N PRO A 284 -5.24 -1.55 3.65
CA PRO A 284 -4.33 -0.64 2.95
C PRO A 284 -3.26 -1.37 2.16
N HIS A 285 -3.07 -0.95 0.90
CA HIS A 285 -1.96 -1.37 0.06
C HIS A 285 -0.64 -0.86 0.66
N CYS A 286 0.37 -1.70 0.78
CA CYS A 286 1.68 -1.32 1.32
C CYS A 286 2.80 -2.29 0.90
N PRO A 287 3.21 -2.35 -0.38
CA PRO A 287 4.38 -3.10 -0.84
C PRO A 287 5.67 -2.30 -0.64
N LEU A 288 5.65 -1.30 0.21
CA LEU A 288 6.64 -0.24 0.36
C LEU A 288 7.56 -0.47 1.57
N GLY A 289 8.19 0.60 2.05
CA GLY A 289 9.14 0.59 3.14
C GLY A 289 8.52 0.71 4.54
N PRO A 290 9.38 0.91 5.55
CA PRO A 290 8.97 0.84 6.95
C PRO A 290 8.12 2.02 7.41
N ILE A 291 8.29 3.20 6.81
CA ILE A 291 7.54 4.40 7.19
C ILE A 291 6.10 4.30 6.67
N ALA A 292 5.95 3.79 5.45
CA ALA A 292 4.65 3.48 4.87
C ALA A 292 3.90 2.44 5.72
N LEU A 293 4.56 1.33 6.11
CA LEU A 293 3.97 0.31 6.97
C LEU A 293 3.54 0.89 8.33
N ALA A 294 4.39 1.68 8.97
CA ALA A 294 4.05 2.32 10.25
C ALA A 294 2.87 3.29 10.12
N SER A 295 2.80 4.02 9.00
CA SER A 295 1.66 4.89 8.68
C SER A 295 0.37 4.10 8.56
N CYS A 296 0.39 2.97 7.82
CA CYS A 296 -0.75 2.05 7.72
C CYS A 296 -1.22 1.58 9.10
N LEU A 297 -0.30 1.08 9.93
CA LEU A 297 -0.63 0.56 11.26
C LEU A 297 -1.27 1.62 12.17
N ASN A 298 -0.87 2.90 12.06
CA ASN A 298 -1.50 3.99 12.79
C ASN A 298 -2.94 4.28 12.32
N VAL A 299 -3.21 4.20 11.02
CA VAL A 299 -4.57 4.33 10.47
C VAL A 299 -5.42 3.12 10.84
N ASP A 300 -4.90 1.91 10.64
CA ASP A 300 -5.59 0.65 10.97
C ASP A 300 -6.00 0.59 12.44
N ALA A 301 -5.14 1.08 13.34
CA ALA A 301 -5.42 1.14 14.77
C ALA A 301 -6.72 1.89 15.07
N THR A 302 -7.06 2.90 14.27
CA THR A 302 -8.18 3.82 14.50
C THR A 302 -9.39 3.58 13.60
N CYS A 303 -9.32 2.62 12.67
CA CYS A 303 -10.38 2.33 11.71
C CYS A 303 -11.06 1.00 12.04
N TYR A 304 -12.31 1.04 12.49
CA TYR A 304 -13.08 -0.15 12.87
C TYR A 304 -13.15 -1.17 11.71
N ASN A 305 -13.32 -0.67 10.48
CA ASN A 305 -13.45 -1.47 9.27
C ASN A 305 -12.11 -1.99 8.69
N ALA A 306 -10.95 -1.73 9.32
CA ALA A 306 -9.68 -2.32 8.88
C ALA A 306 -9.63 -3.82 9.22
N VAL A 307 -9.33 -4.66 8.23
CA VAL A 307 -9.43 -6.14 8.37
C VAL A 307 -8.09 -6.87 8.26
N ILE A 308 -7.18 -6.39 7.42
CA ILE A 308 -5.86 -6.98 7.21
C ILE A 308 -4.91 -5.95 6.58
N GLN A 309 -3.62 -6.01 6.93
CA GLN A 309 -2.61 -5.10 6.42
C GLN A 309 -1.64 -5.81 5.49
N GLU A 310 -1.34 -5.19 4.37
CA GLU A 310 -0.25 -5.55 3.49
C GLU A 310 1.10 -5.14 4.08
N GLN A 311 2.14 -5.91 3.76
CA GLN A 311 3.54 -5.59 4.06
C GLN A 311 4.47 -6.22 3.02
N SER A 312 5.67 -5.70 2.88
CA SER A 312 6.54 -6.01 1.75
C SER A 312 7.52 -7.18 1.95
N ILE A 313 7.44 -7.91 3.06
CA ILE A 313 8.24 -9.13 3.24
C ILE A 313 7.84 -10.16 2.18
N GLY A 314 8.84 -10.67 1.47
CA GLY A 314 8.65 -11.66 0.41
C GLY A 314 8.34 -11.05 -0.96
N ILE A 315 8.16 -9.74 -1.06
CA ILE A 315 7.98 -9.10 -2.36
C ILE A 315 9.30 -9.11 -3.14
N HIS A 316 9.23 -9.57 -4.38
CA HIS A 316 10.42 -9.82 -5.21
C HIS A 316 11.13 -8.54 -5.68
N TYR A 317 10.51 -7.38 -5.56
CA TYR A 317 11.11 -6.09 -5.88
C TYR A 317 12.13 -5.60 -4.85
N ASN A 318 12.11 -6.11 -3.62
CA ASN A 318 13.00 -5.68 -2.55
C ASN A 318 14.37 -6.40 -2.61
N VAL A 319 15.03 -6.36 -3.78
CA VAL A 319 16.30 -7.02 -4.00
C VAL A 319 17.40 -6.42 -3.12
N GLY A 320 18.00 -7.25 -2.26
CA GLY A 320 19.12 -6.87 -1.41
C GLY A 320 18.77 -5.98 -0.21
N LYS A 321 17.50 -5.75 0.05
CA LYS A 321 17.01 -5.01 1.22
C LYS A 321 15.72 -5.61 1.77
N SER A 322 15.56 -5.55 3.09
CA SER A 322 14.31 -5.88 3.79
C SER A 322 13.54 -4.62 4.13
N VAL A 323 12.23 -4.76 4.34
CA VAL A 323 11.35 -3.65 4.73
C VAL A 323 11.82 -2.93 5.99
N LEU A 324 12.49 -3.61 6.91
CA LEU A 324 12.93 -3.04 8.19
C LEU A 324 14.41 -2.61 8.24
N ASP A 325 15.18 -2.71 7.15
CA ASP A 325 16.61 -2.41 7.19
C ASP A 325 16.91 -0.95 7.57
N TYR A 326 16.02 -0.02 7.20
CA TYR A 326 16.21 1.42 7.47
C TYR A 326 15.71 1.89 8.84
N VAL A 327 15.29 0.96 9.72
CA VAL A 327 14.85 1.30 11.07
C VAL A 327 15.72 0.65 12.13
N THR A 328 15.95 1.35 13.24
CA THR A 328 16.77 0.85 14.36
C THR A 328 15.94 0.02 15.35
N ASN A 329 14.63 0.24 15.39
CA ASN A 329 13.69 -0.45 16.29
C ASN A 329 12.91 -1.58 15.59
N GLN A 330 13.60 -2.43 14.84
CA GLN A 330 13.00 -3.54 14.06
C GLN A 330 12.13 -4.48 14.90
N GLU A 331 12.48 -4.65 16.19
CA GLU A 331 11.76 -5.52 17.13
C GLU A 331 10.28 -5.14 17.31
N ASP A 332 9.96 -3.85 17.18
CA ASP A 332 8.60 -3.33 17.35
C ASP A 332 7.68 -3.74 16.16
N PHE A 333 8.26 -4.21 15.06
CA PHE A 333 7.56 -4.60 13.83
C PHE A 333 7.62 -6.11 13.54
N LYS A 334 7.86 -6.94 14.55
CA LYS A 334 7.86 -8.39 14.38
C LYS A 334 6.48 -8.93 14.02
N PHE A 335 6.46 -9.80 13.02
CA PHE A 335 5.26 -10.54 12.64
C PHE A 335 5.21 -11.86 13.42
N VAL A 336 4.20 -12.01 14.27
CA VAL A 336 3.99 -13.20 15.09
C VAL A 336 2.58 -13.72 14.86
N ASP A 337 2.43 -14.99 14.53
CA ASP A 337 1.15 -15.63 14.25
C ASP A 337 0.28 -14.85 13.24
N GLY A 338 0.94 -14.35 12.18
CA GLY A 338 0.29 -13.55 11.14
C GLY A 338 -0.22 -12.19 11.60
N ARG A 339 0.35 -11.63 12.65
CA ARG A 339 -0.02 -10.34 13.24
C ARG A 339 1.20 -9.50 13.55
N VAL A 340 1.00 -8.19 13.63
CA VAL A 340 1.96 -7.19 14.11
C VAL A 340 1.31 -6.35 15.22
N GLN A 341 2.08 -5.99 16.23
CA GLN A 341 1.62 -5.10 17.29
C GLN A 341 1.47 -3.67 16.77
N LEU A 342 0.58 -2.90 17.39
CA LEU A 342 0.48 -1.48 17.09
C LEU A 342 1.75 -0.75 17.52
N PRO A 343 2.15 0.33 16.79
CA PRO A 343 3.29 1.15 17.18
C PRO A 343 3.14 1.70 18.60
N VAL A 344 4.14 1.53 19.46
CA VAL A 344 4.09 1.99 20.85
C VAL A 344 4.93 3.24 21.12
N ARG A 345 5.88 3.55 20.21
CA ARG A 345 6.75 4.72 20.37
C ARG A 345 6.08 5.99 19.87
N PRO A 346 6.52 7.17 20.36
CA PRO A 346 6.02 8.47 19.88
C PRO A 346 6.19 8.63 18.36
N GLY A 347 5.30 9.40 17.76
CA GLY A 347 5.27 9.58 16.31
C GLY A 347 4.63 8.43 15.59
N LEU A 348 5.12 8.11 14.40
CA LEU A 348 4.69 6.93 13.62
C LEU A 348 5.14 5.62 14.28
N GLY A 349 6.06 5.70 15.26
CA GLY A 349 6.62 4.53 15.92
C GLY A 349 7.86 3.95 15.24
N VAL A 350 8.38 4.59 14.20
CA VAL A 350 9.63 4.22 13.53
C VAL A 350 10.79 5.10 13.97
N GLU A 351 11.94 4.48 14.20
CA GLU A 351 13.21 5.16 14.41
C GLU A 351 14.09 4.94 13.17
N VAL A 352 14.11 5.93 12.27
CA VAL A 352 14.86 5.82 11.01
C VAL A 352 16.36 5.84 11.28
N ASN A 353 17.07 4.87 10.72
CA ASN A 353 18.53 4.83 10.69
C ASN A 353 19.07 5.84 9.68
N LYS A 354 19.19 7.09 10.10
CA LYS A 354 19.66 8.20 9.23
C LYS A 354 21.06 7.96 8.69
N GLU A 355 21.96 7.32 9.44
CA GLU A 355 23.32 7.03 8.99
C GLU A 355 23.28 6.09 7.78
N LEU A 356 22.47 5.04 7.84
CA LEU A 356 22.28 4.12 6.72
C LEU A 356 21.65 4.84 5.52
N VAL A 357 20.66 5.70 5.72
CA VAL A 357 20.05 6.50 4.65
C VAL A 357 21.11 7.35 3.96
N LEU A 358 21.95 8.06 4.73
CA LEU A 358 23.03 8.89 4.18
C LEU A 358 24.14 8.09 3.49
N GLU A 359 24.36 6.84 3.88
CA GLU A 359 25.29 5.94 3.18
C GLU A 359 24.69 5.47 1.83
N GLU A 360 23.42 5.08 1.83
CA GLU A 360 22.75 4.57 0.63
C GLU A 360 22.66 5.59 -0.50
N ILE A 361 22.42 6.87 -0.19
CA ILE A 361 22.35 7.92 -1.23
C ILE A 361 23.68 8.21 -1.94
N LYS A 362 24.80 7.72 -1.40
CA LYS A 362 26.11 7.84 -2.09
C LYS A 362 26.20 6.95 -3.34
N THR A 363 25.36 5.92 -3.41
CA THR A 363 25.29 5.02 -4.57
C THR A 363 23.98 5.27 -5.31
N PRO A 364 24.01 6.04 -6.41
CA PRO A 364 22.81 6.33 -7.18
C PRO A 364 22.08 5.04 -7.59
N HIS A 365 20.80 4.98 -7.32
CA HIS A 365 19.95 3.88 -7.69
C HIS A 365 18.67 4.39 -8.35
N GLN A 366 18.26 3.74 -9.42
CA GLN A 366 16.99 4.01 -10.09
C GLN A 366 16.30 2.68 -10.42
N TRP A 367 15.17 2.47 -9.80
CA TRP A 367 14.30 1.36 -10.17
C TRP A 367 13.40 1.78 -11.34
N LYS A 368 13.10 0.85 -12.25
CA LYS A 368 12.23 1.06 -13.41
C LYS A 368 11.18 -0.03 -13.45
N ASN A 369 9.94 0.36 -13.74
CA ASN A 369 8.88 -0.60 -14.02
C ASN A 369 9.25 -1.49 -15.19
N PRO A 370 8.99 -2.80 -15.14
CA PRO A 370 9.13 -3.68 -16.29
C PRO A 370 8.14 -3.26 -17.38
N VAL A 371 8.51 -3.53 -18.63
CA VAL A 371 7.60 -3.37 -19.78
C VAL A 371 7.33 -4.76 -20.34
N TRP A 372 6.09 -5.19 -20.22
CA TRP A 372 5.68 -6.49 -20.70
C TRP A 372 5.03 -6.41 -22.08
N ARG A 373 5.15 -7.50 -22.82
CA ARG A 373 4.61 -7.58 -24.16
C ARG A 373 3.98 -8.94 -24.40
N HIS A 374 2.88 -8.93 -25.13
CA HIS A 374 2.28 -10.13 -25.69
C HIS A 374 3.17 -10.73 -26.79
N LYS A 375 2.85 -11.97 -27.20
CA LYS A 375 3.59 -12.69 -28.26
C LYS A 375 3.61 -11.95 -29.60
N ASP A 376 2.62 -11.11 -29.87
CA ASP A 376 2.50 -10.30 -31.09
C ASP A 376 3.28 -8.96 -31.00
N GLY A 377 3.94 -8.68 -29.87
CA GLY A 377 4.73 -7.48 -29.63
C GLY A 377 3.92 -6.28 -29.08
N SER A 378 2.61 -6.39 -28.95
CA SER A 378 1.79 -5.35 -28.29
C SER A 378 2.13 -5.24 -26.81
N VAL A 379 1.93 -4.05 -26.22
CA VAL A 379 2.15 -3.83 -24.77
C VAL A 379 1.08 -4.57 -24.00
N ALA A 380 1.50 -5.29 -22.96
CA ALA A 380 0.62 -5.94 -21.99
C ALA A 380 0.49 -5.07 -20.74
N GLU A 381 -0.61 -5.21 -20.04
CA GLU A 381 -0.81 -4.60 -18.72
C GLU A 381 0.15 -5.22 -17.67
N TRP A 382 0.56 -4.40 -16.72
CA TRP A 382 1.50 -4.77 -15.66
C TRP A 382 0.87 -4.74 -14.29
#